data_7cdddd11b82f743fd42ac5dbf0f3caf7
#
_entry.id   7cdddd11b82f743fd42ac5dbf0f3caf7
#
_cell.length_a   1.000
_cell.length_b   1.000
_cell.length_c   1.000
_cell.angle_alpha   90.00
_cell.angle_beta   90.00
_cell.angle_gamma   90.00
#
_symmetry.space_group_name_H-M   'P 1'
#
loop_
_entity.id
_entity.type
_entity.pdbx_description
1 polymer ?
#
loop_
_entity_poly.entity_id
_entity_poly.type
_entity_poly.pdbx_seq_one_letter_code
_entity_poly.pdbx_strand_id
1 'polypeptide(L)'
;MTRRPGQAGSAAGRAGLIAISASVALTFAVAVAGPSVMEPVLPGRSGQPPWALDAHLSPYLAVALTAGSLAAGTLGLVLVVRAMRSGWSVPARAIVVAGLLAAAALTLVPPFGSSDQLSYAAYGRMLVTGHNPYITTPAQLAALGDPVARAVQDWFTTPSVYGPLATAIQGLASLVGGTSARLTVFVLGLVNLAAFGAIALLLHRMMRGDQTRQLRAALLWTANPLLLMLVVAGAHVDGQAAFFGVAAVAVMFGPWGGRRPSVPAWPRCAAAGVLVGLGFAVKVSDVLVGLGLAIALAIWLRPAWRRLVPLLAALGAGFAAAAGAALAIGGSAMLRQLSRESDMVSIGSPWRAIRAVIHLVVTGTAATDIVKSGATALAVVLAVLLIRGLPGVLPGRDRDPGGGAGPGIAGAGYPAAGASVVFALVLAWLFAWPYVLPWYDALAWALLPLVPLAPAAGTGVVEGICWLLLARTAALGFGYLPARQTDAALPPGLSWLQPVLRHGVTPVILAGTTVMLVVLMVRSRPRRRSATPKDAAAWDSSTMKPQAPGRTPRGPVGPQRCPGAEDTPPEASEAPARGAGR
;
A
#
# COMPACT_ATOMS: atom_id res chain seq x y z
N MET A 1 34.55 24.32 -5.45
CA MET A 1 34.22 23.77 -4.12
C MET A 1 33.35 22.52 -4.30
N THR A 2 33.96 21.34 -4.36
CA THR A 2 33.24 20.06 -4.48
C THR A 2 32.73 19.65 -3.08
N ARG A 3 31.43 19.73 -2.85
CA ARG A 3 30.81 19.24 -1.61
C ARG A 3 31.09 17.73 -1.47
N ARG A 4 31.57 17.30 -0.30
CA ARG A 4 31.76 15.88 0.01
C ARG A 4 30.43 15.13 -0.13
N PRO A 5 30.38 13.92 -0.74
CA PRO A 5 29.14 13.21 -1.03
C PRO A 5 28.16 13.06 0.15
N GLY A 6 28.64 12.86 1.38
CA GLY A 6 27.80 12.76 2.58
C GLY A 6 27.13 14.07 3.02
N GLN A 7 27.70 15.24 2.69
CA GLN A 7 27.10 16.54 3.02
C GLN A 7 25.94 16.90 2.08
N ALA A 8 26.06 16.55 0.80
CA ALA A 8 25.00 16.78 -0.17
C ALA A 8 23.74 15.94 0.13
N GLY A 9 23.91 14.67 0.52
CA GLY A 9 22.80 13.80 0.94
C GLY A 9 22.07 14.32 2.18
N SER A 10 22.81 14.87 3.17
CA SER A 10 22.22 15.41 4.40
C SER A 10 21.43 16.71 4.16
N ALA A 11 21.87 17.56 3.23
CA ALA A 11 21.14 18.77 2.85
C ALA A 11 19.82 18.44 2.12
N ALA A 12 19.87 17.52 1.14
CA ALA A 12 18.68 17.06 0.42
C ALA A 12 17.66 16.39 1.34
N GLY A 13 18.12 15.55 2.29
CA GLY A 13 17.24 14.90 3.26
C GLY A 13 16.52 15.89 4.17
N ARG A 14 17.25 16.90 4.69
CA ARG A 14 16.66 17.99 5.49
C ARG A 14 15.67 18.82 4.68
N ALA A 15 16.04 19.23 3.47
CA ALA A 15 15.16 19.98 2.58
C ALA A 15 13.88 19.19 2.27
N GLY A 16 14.01 17.88 2.06
CA GLY A 16 12.87 17.00 1.84
C GLY A 16 11.94 16.90 3.05
N LEU A 17 12.47 16.76 4.26
CA LEU A 17 11.64 16.79 5.48
C LEU A 17 10.94 18.13 5.68
N ILE A 18 11.61 19.26 5.41
CA ILE A 18 11.01 20.59 5.46
C ILE A 18 9.86 20.69 4.46
N ALA A 19 10.06 20.21 3.23
CA ALA A 19 9.01 20.22 2.20
C ALA A 19 7.80 19.31 2.57
N ILE A 20 8.05 18.14 3.17
CA ILE A 20 6.99 17.27 3.72
C ILE A 20 6.22 18.00 4.83
N SER A 21 6.93 18.63 5.78
CA SER A 21 6.29 19.37 6.87
C SER A 21 5.49 20.57 6.35
N ALA A 22 6.00 21.28 5.35
CA ALA A 22 5.28 22.38 4.70
C ALA A 22 4.01 21.87 4.01
N SER A 23 4.07 20.74 3.31
CA SER A 23 2.89 20.10 2.69
C SER A 23 1.80 19.79 3.73
N VAL A 24 2.18 19.13 4.82
CA VAL A 24 1.24 18.80 5.91
C VAL A 24 0.67 20.08 6.56
N ALA A 25 1.50 21.09 6.81
CA ALA A 25 1.06 22.35 7.38
C ALA A 25 0.07 23.09 6.46
N LEU A 26 0.32 23.11 5.15
CA LEU A 26 -0.60 23.71 4.17
C LEU A 26 -1.93 22.95 4.12
N THR A 27 -1.90 21.60 4.11
CA THR A 27 -3.13 20.79 4.19
C THR A 27 -3.92 21.10 5.46
N PHE A 28 -3.23 21.14 6.62
CA PHE A 28 -3.85 21.45 7.89
C PHE A 28 -4.43 22.88 7.92
N ALA A 29 -3.71 23.84 7.35
CA ALA A 29 -4.15 25.24 7.31
C ALA A 29 -5.44 25.42 6.48
N VAL A 30 -5.57 24.73 5.35
CA VAL A 30 -6.82 24.75 4.58
C VAL A 30 -7.92 24.04 5.37
N ALA A 31 -7.66 22.84 5.89
CA ALA A 31 -8.64 22.04 6.63
C ALA A 31 -9.15 22.74 7.90
N VAL A 32 -8.30 23.38 8.68
CA VAL A 32 -8.72 24.09 9.89
C VAL A 32 -9.47 25.40 9.57
N ALA A 33 -9.25 25.97 8.39
CA ALA A 33 -9.96 27.18 7.96
C ALA A 33 -11.46 26.95 7.75
N GLY A 34 -11.87 25.72 7.42
CA GLY A 34 -13.26 25.31 7.34
C GLY A 34 -13.80 25.25 5.92
N PRO A 35 -15.13 25.24 5.73
CA PRO A 35 -15.75 24.94 4.45
C PRO A 35 -15.22 25.78 3.29
N SER A 36 -14.85 25.11 2.20
CA SER A 36 -14.26 25.75 1.03
C SER A 36 -14.52 24.88 -0.23
N VAL A 37 -13.96 25.27 -1.37
CA VAL A 37 -13.98 24.42 -2.58
C VAL A 37 -13.18 23.11 -2.42
N MET A 38 -12.43 22.97 -1.30
CA MET A 38 -11.67 21.77 -0.96
C MET A 38 -12.32 20.96 0.18
N GLU A 39 -13.33 21.50 0.87
CA GLU A 39 -13.94 20.90 2.05
C GLU A 39 -15.46 21.00 2.02
N PRO A 40 -16.16 19.91 2.39
CA PRO A 40 -17.61 19.95 2.51
C PRO A 40 -18.04 20.70 3.79
N VAL A 41 -19.26 21.21 3.76
CA VAL A 41 -19.95 21.66 4.97
C VAL A 41 -20.36 20.44 5.79
N LEU A 42 -20.04 20.44 7.09
CA LEU A 42 -20.39 19.38 8.01
C LEU A 42 -21.47 19.84 9.00
N PRO A 43 -22.76 19.57 8.74
CA PRO A 43 -23.82 19.91 9.67
C PRO A 43 -23.66 19.13 11.01
N GLY A 44 -23.85 19.84 12.11
CA GLY A 44 -23.73 19.26 13.45
C GLY A 44 -23.95 20.31 14.53
N ARG A 45 -23.78 19.94 15.80
CA ARG A 45 -23.88 20.86 16.93
C ARG A 45 -22.59 21.68 17.05
N SER A 46 -22.71 22.92 17.51
CA SER A 46 -21.55 23.75 17.84
C SER A 46 -20.66 23.07 18.87
N GLY A 47 -19.35 23.22 18.75
CA GLY A 47 -18.36 22.64 19.66
C GLY A 47 -18.02 21.16 19.41
N GLN A 48 -18.78 20.44 18.58
CA GLN A 48 -18.42 19.07 18.21
C GLN A 48 -17.21 19.02 17.25
N PRO A 49 -16.33 18.00 17.39
CA PRO A 49 -15.29 17.75 16.41
C PRO A 49 -15.90 17.20 15.10
N PRO A 50 -15.15 17.31 13.96
CA PRO A 50 -13.88 18.02 13.79
C PRO A 50 -14.04 19.54 13.87
N TRP A 51 -12.96 20.23 14.30
CA TRP A 51 -13.02 21.66 14.57
C TRP A 51 -12.49 22.48 13.40
N ALA A 52 -13.20 23.57 13.08
CA ALA A 52 -12.82 24.56 12.09
C ALA A 52 -12.92 25.97 12.66
N LEU A 53 -12.19 26.90 12.03
CA LEU A 53 -12.21 28.32 12.36
C LEU A 53 -13.28 29.10 11.59
N ASP A 54 -13.92 28.46 10.60
CA ASP A 54 -14.90 29.06 9.67
C ASP A 54 -14.39 30.38 9.03
N ALA A 55 -13.12 30.35 8.61
CA ALA A 55 -12.40 31.53 8.11
C ALA A 55 -12.82 31.93 6.67
N HIS A 56 -13.66 31.17 6.00
CA HIS A 56 -14.19 31.41 4.65
C HIS A 56 -13.09 31.75 3.63
N LEU A 57 -12.10 30.85 3.47
CA LEU A 57 -11.03 31.03 2.49
C LEU A 57 -11.60 31.27 1.09
N SER A 58 -11.02 32.27 0.38
CA SER A 58 -11.38 32.43 -1.02
C SER A 58 -11.07 31.16 -1.82
N PRO A 59 -11.87 30.79 -2.82
CA PRO A 59 -11.63 29.63 -3.65
C PRO A 59 -10.21 29.60 -4.27
N TYR A 60 -9.70 30.76 -4.67
CA TYR A 60 -8.36 30.89 -5.23
C TYR A 60 -7.28 30.53 -4.21
N LEU A 61 -7.40 31.04 -2.97
CA LEU A 61 -6.44 30.75 -1.90
C LEU A 61 -6.48 29.28 -1.49
N ALA A 62 -7.69 28.69 -1.33
CA ALA A 62 -7.85 27.28 -0.99
C ALA A 62 -7.20 26.37 -2.05
N VAL A 63 -7.43 26.64 -3.33
CA VAL A 63 -6.82 25.89 -4.44
C VAL A 63 -5.31 26.10 -4.48
N ALA A 64 -4.82 27.33 -4.32
CA ALA A 64 -3.38 27.64 -4.36
C ALA A 64 -2.62 26.97 -3.22
N LEU A 65 -3.14 27.01 -1.98
CA LEU A 65 -2.53 26.34 -0.83
C LEU A 65 -2.53 24.82 -1.00
N THR A 66 -3.61 24.26 -1.55
CA THR A 66 -3.70 22.82 -1.83
C THR A 66 -2.74 22.38 -2.94
N ALA A 67 -2.65 23.15 -4.02
CA ALA A 67 -1.67 22.90 -5.08
C ALA A 67 -0.23 23.00 -4.55
N GLY A 68 0.04 24.00 -3.69
CA GLY A 68 1.31 24.17 -2.98
C GLY A 68 1.62 22.98 -2.07
N SER A 69 0.61 22.46 -1.36
CA SER A 69 0.75 21.26 -0.52
C SER A 69 1.13 20.03 -1.35
N LEU A 70 0.41 19.77 -2.45
CA LEU A 70 0.71 18.64 -3.36
C LEU A 70 2.11 18.76 -3.97
N ALA A 71 2.49 19.95 -4.42
CA ALA A 71 3.81 20.21 -5.00
C ALA A 71 4.93 20.02 -3.96
N ALA A 72 4.79 20.62 -2.77
CA ALA A 72 5.75 20.48 -1.68
C ALA A 72 5.87 19.02 -1.22
N GLY A 73 4.75 18.32 -1.08
CA GLY A 73 4.72 16.92 -0.68
C GLY A 73 5.40 16.01 -1.69
N THR A 74 5.10 16.19 -2.97
CA THR A 74 5.75 15.46 -4.07
C THR A 74 7.25 15.72 -4.11
N LEU A 75 7.67 16.99 -4.05
CA LEU A 75 9.08 17.37 -4.00
C LEU A 75 9.78 16.80 -2.76
N GLY A 76 9.13 16.88 -1.60
CA GLY A 76 9.64 16.35 -0.35
C GLY A 76 9.94 14.85 -0.43
N LEU A 77 9.01 14.05 -0.98
CA LEU A 77 9.23 12.62 -1.21
C LEU A 77 10.39 12.36 -2.20
N VAL A 78 10.47 13.12 -3.29
CA VAL A 78 11.59 13.03 -4.23
C VAL A 78 12.92 13.26 -3.52
N LEU A 79 13.01 14.30 -2.71
CA LEU A 79 14.25 14.67 -2.02
C LEU A 79 14.66 13.63 -0.96
N VAL A 80 13.73 13.15 -0.12
CA VAL A 80 14.08 12.15 0.91
C VAL A 80 14.45 10.80 0.31
N VAL A 81 13.75 10.34 -0.74
CA VAL A 81 14.08 9.08 -1.42
C VAL A 81 15.45 9.16 -2.09
N ARG A 82 15.77 10.28 -2.75
CA ARG A 82 17.12 10.51 -3.32
C ARG A 82 18.19 10.61 -2.24
N ALA A 83 17.91 11.29 -1.12
CA ALA A 83 18.86 11.42 -0.02
C ALA A 83 19.18 10.06 0.62
N MET A 84 18.18 9.19 0.81
CA MET A 84 18.40 7.82 1.30
C MET A 84 19.38 7.04 0.42
N ARG A 85 19.33 7.22 -0.91
CA ARG A 85 20.29 6.58 -1.83
C ARG A 85 21.72 7.07 -1.63
N SER A 86 21.88 8.31 -1.20
CA SER A 86 23.19 8.90 -0.89
C SER A 86 23.65 8.57 0.55
N GLY A 87 22.99 7.61 1.20
CA GLY A 87 23.35 7.16 2.56
C GLY A 87 22.81 8.05 3.68
N TRP A 88 21.93 9.03 3.38
CA TRP A 88 21.29 9.81 4.42
C TRP A 88 20.33 8.95 5.25
N SER A 89 20.39 9.13 6.56
CA SER A 89 19.54 8.43 7.51
C SER A 89 19.20 9.31 8.70
N VAL A 90 18.01 9.05 9.25
CA VAL A 90 17.51 9.63 10.51
C VAL A 90 16.81 8.52 11.29
N PRO A 91 16.61 8.65 12.61
CA PRO A 91 15.91 7.64 13.40
C PRO A 91 14.48 7.41 12.85
N ALA A 92 14.22 6.19 12.37
CA ALA A 92 12.92 5.83 11.80
C ALA A 92 11.76 6.07 12.79
N ARG A 93 11.99 5.86 14.10
CA ARG A 93 11.00 6.12 15.15
C ARG A 93 10.56 7.59 15.18
N ALA A 94 11.48 8.53 15.00
CA ALA A 94 11.14 9.95 14.99
C ALA A 94 10.20 10.28 13.82
N ILE A 95 10.47 9.71 12.64
CA ILE A 95 9.60 9.87 11.46
C ILE A 95 8.22 9.22 11.69
N VAL A 96 8.15 8.03 12.30
CA VAL A 96 6.87 7.38 12.64
C VAL A 96 6.08 8.24 13.62
N VAL A 97 6.69 8.73 14.69
CA VAL A 97 6.02 9.57 15.69
C VAL A 97 5.54 10.87 15.05
N ALA A 98 6.39 11.56 14.30
CA ALA A 98 6.01 12.82 13.63
C ALA A 98 4.85 12.61 12.64
N GLY A 99 4.89 11.54 11.84
CA GLY A 99 3.83 11.22 10.89
C GLY A 99 2.50 10.83 11.59
N LEU A 100 2.55 10.09 12.70
CA LEU A 100 1.34 9.77 13.49
C LEU A 100 0.76 11.01 14.16
N LEU A 101 1.59 11.92 14.68
CA LEU A 101 1.12 13.20 15.23
C LEU A 101 0.48 14.06 14.14
N ALA A 102 1.07 14.11 12.93
CA ALA A 102 0.49 14.80 11.78
C ALA A 102 -0.88 14.16 11.39
N ALA A 103 -0.95 12.83 11.33
CA ALA A 103 -2.20 12.12 11.05
C ALA A 103 -3.28 12.41 12.11
N ALA A 104 -2.91 12.41 13.38
CA ALA A 104 -3.83 12.76 14.48
C ALA A 104 -4.31 14.21 14.37
N ALA A 105 -3.41 15.16 14.11
CA ALA A 105 -3.78 16.57 13.92
C ALA A 105 -4.76 16.76 12.75
N LEU A 106 -4.49 16.10 11.61
CA LEU A 106 -5.38 16.14 10.44
C LEU A 106 -6.74 15.49 10.69
N THR A 107 -6.84 14.53 11.62
CA THR A 107 -8.12 13.93 12.00
C THR A 107 -8.97 14.84 12.88
N LEU A 108 -8.36 15.81 13.60
CA LEU A 108 -9.08 16.74 14.46
C LEU A 108 -9.75 17.89 13.68
N VAL A 109 -9.38 18.09 12.41
CA VAL A 109 -9.93 19.11 11.51
C VAL A 109 -10.85 18.49 10.46
N PRO A 110 -11.73 19.28 9.79
CA PRO A 110 -12.65 18.74 8.78
C PRO A 110 -11.96 17.96 7.68
N PRO A 111 -12.63 16.93 7.13
CA PRO A 111 -12.12 16.18 6.01
C PRO A 111 -11.89 17.04 4.78
N PHE A 112 -10.84 16.69 4.06
CA PHE A 112 -10.26 17.49 3.01
C PHE A 112 -10.18 16.73 1.68
N GLY A 113 -10.42 17.41 0.58
CA GLY A 113 -10.16 16.89 -0.76
C GLY A 113 -11.22 15.96 -1.35
N SER A 114 -12.30 15.66 -0.61
CA SER A 114 -13.42 14.83 -1.05
C SER A 114 -14.65 15.09 -0.19
N SER A 115 -15.84 14.68 -0.65
CA SER A 115 -17.08 14.64 0.14
C SER A 115 -17.59 13.21 0.40
N ASP A 116 -16.80 12.17 0.06
CA ASP A 116 -17.19 10.76 0.20
C ASP A 116 -17.57 10.39 1.63
N GLN A 117 -16.93 10.99 2.64
CA GLN A 117 -17.23 10.76 4.05
C GLN A 117 -18.66 11.14 4.46
N LEU A 118 -19.30 12.08 3.75
CA LEU A 118 -20.73 12.37 3.95
C LEU A 118 -21.61 11.23 3.45
N SER A 119 -21.22 10.59 2.34
CA SER A 119 -21.89 9.39 1.85
C SER A 119 -21.72 8.22 2.84
N TYR A 120 -20.51 8.05 3.42
CA TYR A 120 -20.29 7.03 4.45
C TYR A 120 -21.16 7.28 5.69
N ALA A 121 -21.28 8.54 6.14
CA ALA A 121 -22.15 8.91 7.24
C ALA A 121 -23.63 8.61 6.93
N ALA A 122 -24.09 8.90 5.71
CA ALA A 122 -25.45 8.59 5.28
C ALA A 122 -25.71 7.09 5.19
N TYR A 123 -24.75 6.28 4.68
CA TYR A 123 -24.90 4.81 4.66
C TYR A 123 -24.98 4.23 6.08
N GLY A 124 -24.15 4.73 7.00
CA GLY A 124 -24.25 4.38 8.42
C GLY A 124 -25.58 4.78 9.02
N ARG A 125 -26.09 5.95 8.66
CA ARG A 125 -27.39 6.45 9.11
C ARG A 125 -28.54 5.58 8.62
N MET A 126 -28.53 5.15 7.35
CA MET A 126 -29.49 4.19 6.81
C MET A 126 -29.54 2.92 7.67
N LEU A 127 -28.37 2.34 7.97
CA LEU A 127 -28.30 1.09 8.75
C LEU A 127 -28.99 1.25 10.13
N VAL A 128 -28.68 2.32 10.87
CA VAL A 128 -29.21 2.53 12.22
C VAL A 128 -30.67 2.98 12.24
N THR A 129 -31.20 3.46 11.12
CA THR A 129 -32.63 3.81 10.96
C THR A 129 -33.46 2.71 10.30
N GLY A 130 -32.88 1.49 10.15
CA GLY A 130 -33.58 0.32 9.62
C GLY A 130 -33.71 0.25 8.10
N HIS A 131 -32.96 1.09 7.36
CA HIS A 131 -32.92 1.06 5.90
C HIS A 131 -31.73 0.25 5.40
N ASN A 132 -31.92 -0.48 4.31
CA ASN A 132 -30.84 -1.22 3.66
C ASN A 132 -29.97 -0.29 2.81
N PRO A 133 -28.69 -0.03 3.17
CA PRO A 133 -27.82 0.90 2.44
C PRO A 133 -27.44 0.42 1.02
N TYR A 134 -27.65 -0.85 0.69
CA TYR A 134 -27.42 -1.40 -0.66
C TYR A 134 -28.61 -1.18 -1.61
N ILE A 135 -29.74 -0.68 -1.12
CA ILE A 135 -30.96 -0.43 -1.89
C ILE A 135 -31.35 1.04 -1.78
N THR A 136 -31.30 1.59 -0.56
CA THR A 136 -31.68 2.97 -0.27
C THR A 136 -30.57 3.92 -0.68
N THR A 137 -30.93 5.04 -1.30
CA THR A 137 -30.01 6.13 -1.66
C THR A 137 -30.01 7.23 -0.59
N PRO A 138 -28.93 8.04 -0.49
CA PRO A 138 -28.96 9.25 0.33
C PRO A 138 -30.13 10.17 0.01
N ALA A 139 -30.49 10.33 -1.27
CA ALA A 139 -31.65 11.13 -1.71
C ALA A 139 -32.97 10.66 -1.09
N GLN A 140 -33.20 9.34 -1.09
CA GLN A 140 -34.41 8.76 -0.49
C GLN A 140 -34.46 8.99 1.03
N LEU A 141 -33.36 8.80 1.74
CA LEU A 141 -33.31 9.06 3.18
C LEU A 141 -33.45 10.56 3.50
N ALA A 142 -32.87 11.43 2.68
CA ALA A 142 -33.02 12.88 2.77
C ALA A 142 -34.47 13.34 2.57
N ALA A 143 -35.20 12.70 1.67
CA ALA A 143 -36.63 12.95 1.46
C ALA A 143 -37.49 12.60 2.67
N LEU A 144 -37.04 11.63 3.51
CA LEU A 144 -37.67 11.30 4.79
C LEU A 144 -37.31 12.28 5.91
N GLY A 145 -36.54 13.32 5.62
CA GLY A 145 -36.21 14.38 6.57
C GLY A 145 -34.90 14.18 7.32
N ASP A 146 -34.11 13.16 7.02
CA ASP A 146 -32.86 12.89 7.73
C ASP A 146 -31.79 13.97 7.45
N PRO A 147 -31.25 14.63 8.51
CA PRO A 147 -30.31 15.74 8.34
C PRO A 147 -28.92 15.30 7.86
N VAL A 148 -28.49 14.05 8.16
CA VAL A 148 -27.20 13.51 7.73
C VAL A 148 -27.24 13.23 6.24
N ALA A 149 -28.32 12.62 5.75
CA ALA A 149 -28.50 12.33 4.33
C ALA A 149 -28.60 13.59 3.48
N ARG A 150 -29.23 14.66 4.01
CA ARG A 150 -29.31 15.98 3.34
C ARG A 150 -27.94 16.64 3.15
N ALA A 151 -26.95 16.29 3.96
CA ALA A 151 -25.60 16.84 3.86
C ALA A 151 -24.78 16.22 2.72
N VAL A 152 -25.19 15.09 2.15
CA VAL A 152 -24.47 14.39 1.09
C VAL A 152 -24.43 15.26 -0.17
N GLN A 153 -23.23 15.43 -0.73
CA GLN A 153 -22.97 16.28 -1.91
C GLN A 153 -22.74 15.44 -3.17
N ASP A 154 -21.81 14.50 -3.08
CA ASP A 154 -21.55 13.54 -4.17
C ASP A 154 -22.24 12.21 -3.87
N TRP A 155 -22.54 11.43 -4.91
CA TRP A 155 -23.19 10.11 -4.78
C TRP A 155 -24.59 10.14 -4.14
N PHE A 156 -25.28 11.28 -4.21
CA PHE A 156 -26.59 11.50 -3.59
C PHE A 156 -27.66 10.47 -4.02
N THR A 157 -27.56 9.98 -5.26
CA THR A 157 -28.48 8.97 -5.83
C THR A 157 -27.88 7.56 -5.90
N THR A 158 -26.76 7.32 -5.23
CA THR A 158 -26.04 6.04 -5.32
C THR A 158 -26.12 5.28 -3.98
N PRO A 159 -26.64 4.04 -3.96
CA PRO A 159 -26.53 3.17 -2.79
C PRO A 159 -25.08 2.80 -2.48
N SER A 160 -24.85 2.26 -1.28
CA SER A 160 -23.50 1.86 -0.83
C SER A 160 -22.88 0.80 -1.75
N VAL A 161 -21.65 1.05 -2.14
CA VAL A 161 -20.78 0.11 -2.90
C VAL A 161 -19.76 -0.61 -2.00
N TYR A 162 -19.78 -0.32 -0.70
CA TYR A 162 -18.85 -0.88 0.28
C TYR A 162 -19.35 -2.19 0.86
N GLY A 163 -18.42 -3.03 1.33
CA GLY A 163 -18.77 -4.28 1.97
C GLY A 163 -19.40 -4.11 3.35
N PRO A 164 -19.98 -5.20 3.92
CA PRO A 164 -20.75 -5.13 5.17
C PRO A 164 -19.93 -4.70 6.40
N LEU A 165 -18.63 -4.98 6.43
CA LEU A 165 -17.78 -4.53 7.53
C LEU A 165 -17.60 -3.01 7.51
N ALA A 166 -17.40 -2.42 6.33
CA ALA A 166 -17.38 -0.96 6.20
C ALA A 166 -18.74 -0.36 6.61
N THR A 167 -19.82 -0.93 6.14
CA THR A 167 -21.19 -0.50 6.49
C THR A 167 -21.46 -0.62 8.00
N ALA A 168 -20.98 -1.69 8.65
CA ALA A 168 -21.08 -1.83 10.10
C ALA A 168 -20.29 -0.76 10.85
N ILE A 169 -19.06 -0.46 10.42
CA ILE A 169 -18.24 0.63 10.98
C ILE A 169 -18.95 1.97 10.81
N GLN A 170 -19.53 2.24 9.64
CA GLN A 170 -20.31 3.43 9.35
C GLN A 170 -21.54 3.51 10.25
N GLY A 171 -22.23 2.39 10.47
CA GLY A 171 -23.36 2.28 11.41
C GLY A 171 -22.96 2.59 12.86
N LEU A 172 -21.85 2.01 13.34
CA LEU A 172 -21.31 2.30 14.67
C LEU A 172 -20.96 3.79 14.82
N ALA A 173 -20.34 4.39 13.82
CA ALA A 173 -20.06 5.82 13.82
C ALA A 173 -21.36 6.66 13.86
N SER A 174 -22.39 6.22 13.13
CA SER A 174 -23.70 6.87 13.12
C SER A 174 -24.45 6.72 14.45
N LEU A 175 -24.28 5.61 15.19
CA LEU A 175 -24.83 5.46 16.55
C LEU A 175 -24.25 6.52 17.50
N VAL A 176 -22.95 6.82 17.38
CA VAL A 176 -22.29 7.86 18.19
C VAL A 176 -22.70 9.26 17.72
N GLY A 177 -22.72 9.48 16.39
CA GLY A 177 -22.99 10.80 15.80
C GLY A 177 -24.47 11.19 15.83
N GLY A 178 -25.39 10.23 15.83
CA GLY A 178 -26.82 10.45 15.79
C GLY A 178 -27.24 11.24 14.54
N THR A 179 -27.80 12.41 14.73
CA THR A 179 -28.21 13.34 13.63
C THR A 179 -27.10 14.32 13.23
N SER A 180 -25.91 14.23 13.85
CA SER A 180 -24.76 15.08 13.51
C SER A 180 -23.88 14.40 12.45
N ALA A 181 -23.91 14.89 11.23
CA ALA A 181 -22.96 14.45 10.19
C ALA A 181 -21.51 14.74 10.62
N ARG A 182 -21.26 15.90 11.26
CA ARG A 182 -19.97 16.31 11.79
C ARG A 182 -19.37 15.26 12.73
N LEU A 183 -20.10 14.86 13.76
CA LEU A 183 -19.60 13.90 14.74
C LEU A 183 -19.45 12.49 14.14
N THR A 184 -20.37 12.07 13.27
CA THR A 184 -20.27 10.79 12.55
C THR A 184 -18.99 10.73 11.71
N VAL A 185 -18.70 11.77 10.95
CA VAL A 185 -17.49 11.88 10.10
C VAL A 185 -16.22 11.89 10.96
N PHE A 186 -16.23 12.57 12.11
CA PHE A 186 -15.11 12.55 13.05
C PHE A 186 -14.81 11.13 13.56
N VAL A 187 -15.83 10.38 13.97
CA VAL A 187 -15.67 8.98 14.42
C VAL A 187 -15.12 8.09 13.30
N LEU A 188 -15.58 8.26 12.07
CA LEU A 188 -15.01 7.58 10.90
C LEU A 188 -13.53 7.95 10.69
N GLY A 189 -13.18 9.22 10.88
CA GLY A 189 -11.80 9.69 10.85
C GLY A 189 -10.92 9.01 11.91
N LEU A 190 -11.42 8.83 13.14
CA LEU A 190 -10.68 8.11 14.19
C LEU A 190 -10.44 6.64 13.83
N VAL A 191 -11.43 5.94 13.25
CA VAL A 191 -11.24 4.55 12.77
C VAL A 191 -10.18 4.49 11.67
N ASN A 192 -10.22 5.46 10.75
CA ASN A 192 -9.23 5.53 9.68
C ASN A 192 -7.82 5.86 10.21
N LEU A 193 -7.70 6.76 11.18
CA LEU A 193 -6.44 7.04 11.91
C LEU A 193 -5.89 5.78 12.58
N ALA A 194 -6.76 5.00 13.25
CA ALA A 194 -6.37 3.75 13.88
C ALA A 194 -5.84 2.73 12.85
N ALA A 195 -6.51 2.57 11.71
CA ALA A 195 -6.07 1.71 10.62
C ALA A 195 -4.73 2.18 10.04
N PHE A 196 -4.58 3.48 9.76
CA PHE A 196 -3.34 4.09 9.25
C PHE A 196 -2.17 3.89 10.22
N GLY A 197 -2.39 4.12 11.52
CA GLY A 197 -1.42 3.91 12.58
C GLY A 197 -1.05 2.44 12.76
N ALA A 198 -2.02 1.54 12.69
CA ALA A 198 -1.78 0.10 12.76
C ALA A 198 -0.88 -0.38 11.61
N ILE A 199 -1.09 0.09 10.37
CA ILE A 199 -0.19 -0.19 9.23
C ILE A 199 1.22 0.34 9.53
N ALA A 200 1.36 1.58 10.03
CA ALA A 200 2.66 2.16 10.37
C ALA A 200 3.42 1.30 11.38
N LEU A 201 2.74 0.83 12.43
CA LEU A 201 3.32 -0.04 13.46
C LEU A 201 3.66 -1.43 12.91
N LEU A 202 2.78 -2.03 12.08
CA LEU A 202 3.05 -3.32 11.44
C LEU A 202 4.30 -3.24 10.56
N LEU A 203 4.39 -2.24 9.68
CA LEU A 203 5.54 -2.03 8.81
C LEU A 203 6.82 -1.81 9.62
N HIS A 204 6.76 -0.98 10.67
CA HIS A 204 7.89 -0.76 11.56
C HIS A 204 8.36 -2.06 12.27
N ARG A 205 7.42 -2.90 12.71
CA ARG A 205 7.73 -4.21 13.32
C ARG A 205 8.26 -5.21 12.31
N MET A 206 7.68 -5.28 11.12
CA MET A 206 8.12 -6.20 10.06
C MET A 206 9.55 -5.93 9.62
N MET A 207 9.98 -4.65 9.63
CA MET A 207 11.33 -4.24 9.25
C MET A 207 12.30 -4.16 10.45
N ARG A 208 11.93 -4.71 11.61
CA ARG A 208 12.78 -4.67 12.82
C ARG A 208 14.14 -5.31 12.55
N GLY A 209 15.21 -4.63 12.96
CA GLY A 209 16.60 -5.07 12.75
C GLY A 209 17.27 -4.45 11.51
N ASP A 210 16.51 -3.75 10.65
CA ASP A 210 17.05 -3.03 9.49
C ASP A 210 16.55 -1.57 9.51
N GLN A 211 17.39 -0.67 10.00
CA GLN A 211 17.04 0.74 10.17
C GLN A 211 16.75 1.44 8.84
N THR A 212 17.44 1.07 7.76
CA THR A 212 17.23 1.65 6.43
C THR A 212 15.84 1.27 5.91
N ARG A 213 15.44 0.02 6.05
CA ARG A 213 14.10 -0.44 5.65
C ARG A 213 13.01 0.14 6.55
N GLN A 214 13.24 0.27 7.85
CA GLN A 214 12.32 0.95 8.76
C GLN A 214 12.13 2.42 8.38
N LEU A 215 13.22 3.14 8.06
CA LEU A 215 13.15 4.52 7.61
C LEU A 215 12.41 4.64 6.28
N ARG A 216 12.69 3.75 5.33
CA ARG A 216 11.97 3.71 4.05
C ARG A 216 10.47 3.50 4.26
N ALA A 217 10.08 2.57 5.12
CA ALA A 217 8.68 2.32 5.45
C ALA A 217 8.02 3.54 6.12
N ALA A 218 8.70 4.19 7.05
CA ALA A 218 8.22 5.39 7.71
C ALA A 218 8.00 6.56 6.73
N LEU A 219 8.92 6.78 5.79
CA LEU A 219 8.81 7.85 4.79
C LEU A 219 7.77 7.56 3.70
N LEU A 220 7.65 6.31 3.25
CA LEU A 220 6.72 5.95 2.17
C LEU A 220 5.28 5.73 2.66
N TRP A 221 5.07 5.48 3.96
CA TRP A 221 3.74 5.34 4.53
C TRP A 221 3.44 6.45 5.54
N THR A 222 4.07 6.43 6.72
CA THR A 222 3.62 7.21 7.87
C THR A 222 3.80 8.73 7.68
N ALA A 223 4.93 9.14 7.09
CA ALA A 223 5.23 10.54 6.79
C ALA A 223 5.03 10.88 5.30
N ASN A 224 4.33 10.04 4.55
CA ASN A 224 3.99 10.34 3.16
C ASN A 224 2.90 11.43 3.12
N PRO A 225 3.24 12.66 2.71
CA PRO A 225 2.30 13.78 2.79
C PRO A 225 1.11 13.62 1.83
N LEU A 226 1.29 12.89 0.71
CA LEU A 226 0.18 12.59 -0.20
C LEU A 226 -0.82 11.63 0.44
N LEU A 227 -0.36 10.63 1.20
CA LEU A 227 -1.26 9.73 1.93
C LEU A 227 -1.90 10.41 3.14
N LEU A 228 -1.15 11.26 3.85
CA LEU A 228 -1.70 12.08 4.94
C LEU A 228 -2.84 12.97 4.43
N MET A 229 -2.69 13.56 3.24
CA MET A 229 -3.73 14.36 2.60
C MET A 229 -4.87 13.49 2.04
N LEU A 230 -4.55 12.51 1.19
CA LEU A 230 -5.56 11.79 0.39
C LEU A 230 -6.28 10.68 1.16
N VAL A 231 -5.64 10.08 2.18
CA VAL A 231 -6.21 8.95 2.93
C VAL A 231 -6.64 9.38 4.32
N VAL A 232 -5.77 10.08 5.07
CA VAL A 232 -6.08 10.46 6.46
C VAL A 232 -7.00 11.66 6.48
N ALA A 233 -6.58 12.80 5.92
CA ALA A 233 -7.41 14.01 5.86
C ALA A 233 -8.66 13.80 5.02
N GLY A 234 -8.58 12.99 3.94
CA GLY A 234 -9.75 12.59 3.15
C GLY A 234 -10.70 11.61 3.86
N ALA A 235 -10.27 11.02 4.98
CA ALA A 235 -11.02 10.01 5.78
C ALA A 235 -11.58 8.84 4.93
N HIS A 236 -10.79 8.38 3.92
CA HIS A 236 -11.23 7.33 3.00
C HIS A 236 -11.08 5.92 3.58
N VAL A 237 -12.06 5.06 3.32
CA VAL A 237 -12.11 3.65 3.76
C VAL A 237 -10.96 2.79 3.23
N ASP A 238 -10.24 3.28 2.22
CA ASP A 238 -9.08 2.63 1.62
C ASP A 238 -7.95 2.37 2.62
N GLY A 239 -7.80 3.23 3.63
CA GLY A 239 -6.91 2.99 4.76
C GLY A 239 -7.30 1.77 5.58
N GLN A 240 -8.59 1.53 5.77
CA GLN A 240 -9.11 0.37 6.49
C GLN A 240 -8.92 -0.93 5.68
N ALA A 241 -9.21 -0.92 4.39
CA ALA A 241 -8.95 -2.04 3.50
C ALA A 241 -7.45 -2.39 3.47
N ALA A 242 -6.59 -1.40 3.24
CA ALA A 242 -5.14 -1.57 3.22
C ALA A 242 -4.59 -2.18 4.54
N PHE A 243 -5.20 -1.87 5.69
CA PHE A 243 -4.82 -2.49 6.96
C PHE A 243 -5.00 -4.01 6.93
N PHE A 244 -6.14 -4.50 6.47
CA PHE A 244 -6.38 -5.95 6.38
C PHE A 244 -5.43 -6.62 5.39
N GLY A 245 -5.16 -5.99 4.25
CA GLY A 245 -4.20 -6.48 3.26
C GLY A 245 -2.79 -6.60 3.81
N VAL A 246 -2.27 -5.55 4.48
CA VAL A 246 -0.95 -5.58 5.12
C VAL A 246 -0.90 -6.56 6.28
N ALA A 247 -1.96 -6.64 7.09
CA ALA A 247 -2.05 -7.58 8.20
C ALA A 247 -2.04 -9.04 7.72
N ALA A 248 -2.71 -9.35 6.60
CA ALA A 248 -2.69 -10.67 5.99
C ALA A 248 -1.27 -11.08 5.56
N VAL A 249 -0.53 -10.16 4.90
CA VAL A 249 0.88 -10.37 4.54
C VAL A 249 1.74 -10.57 5.79
N ALA A 250 1.53 -9.76 6.84
CA ALA A 250 2.28 -9.84 8.09
C ALA A 250 2.03 -11.16 8.84
N VAL A 251 0.80 -11.61 8.94
CA VAL A 251 0.43 -12.86 9.61
C VAL A 251 0.98 -14.07 8.86
N MET A 252 0.84 -14.08 7.54
CA MET A 252 1.27 -15.21 6.72
C MET A 252 2.78 -15.39 6.74
N PHE A 253 3.55 -14.31 6.59
CA PHE A 253 5.00 -14.39 6.44
C PHE A 253 5.77 -14.08 7.74
N GLY A 254 5.11 -13.56 8.77
CA GLY A 254 5.67 -13.36 10.12
C GLY A 254 6.75 -12.28 10.20
N PRO A 255 7.47 -12.19 11.33
CA PRO A 255 8.53 -11.19 11.51
C PRO A 255 9.69 -11.45 10.54
N TRP A 256 10.12 -10.42 9.84
CA TRP A 256 11.14 -10.45 8.79
C TRP A 256 12.57 -10.39 9.34
N GLY A 257 12.73 -10.32 10.67
CA GLY A 257 14.01 -10.21 11.36
C GLY A 257 14.46 -11.53 11.99
N GLY A 258 15.63 -12.03 11.60
CA GLY A 258 16.45 -12.94 12.39
C GLY A 258 16.11 -14.42 12.45
N ARG A 259 14.97 -14.88 11.95
CA ARG A 259 14.65 -16.32 11.81
C ARG A 259 14.76 -16.77 10.37
N ARG A 260 15.27 -18.00 10.15
CA ARG A 260 15.29 -18.61 8.80
C ARG A 260 13.89 -18.60 8.22
N PRO A 261 13.70 -18.16 6.96
CA PRO A 261 12.41 -18.16 6.30
C PRO A 261 11.88 -19.59 6.23
N SER A 262 10.78 -19.85 6.92
CA SER A 262 10.09 -21.14 6.89
C SER A 262 8.80 -21.03 6.11
N VAL A 263 8.38 -22.14 5.48
CA VAL A 263 7.06 -22.27 4.90
C VAL A 263 6.01 -21.91 5.96
N PRO A 264 5.02 -21.06 5.66
CA PRO A 264 4.00 -20.71 6.64
C PRO A 264 3.23 -21.96 7.09
N ALA A 265 2.90 -22.02 8.39
CA ALA A 265 2.04 -23.08 8.91
C ALA A 265 0.58 -22.83 8.47
N TRP A 266 -0.21 -23.91 8.35
CA TRP A 266 -1.61 -23.83 7.92
C TRP A 266 -2.47 -22.84 8.75
N PRO A 267 -2.32 -22.70 10.09
CA PRO A 267 -3.11 -21.71 10.84
C PRO A 267 -2.83 -20.27 10.42
N ARG A 268 -1.57 -19.97 10.03
CA ARG A 268 -1.22 -18.64 9.50
C ARG A 268 -1.85 -18.38 8.14
N CYS A 269 -1.92 -19.41 7.28
CA CYS A 269 -2.61 -19.30 5.99
C CYS A 269 -4.11 -19.09 6.20
N ALA A 270 -4.75 -19.83 7.11
CA ALA A 270 -6.15 -19.65 7.45
C ALA A 270 -6.42 -18.24 8.01
N ALA A 271 -5.61 -17.77 8.97
CA ALA A 271 -5.73 -16.43 9.53
C ALA A 271 -5.51 -15.32 8.49
N ALA A 272 -4.55 -15.50 7.59
CA ALA A 272 -4.35 -14.58 6.46
C ALA A 272 -5.57 -14.57 5.54
N GLY A 273 -6.16 -15.74 5.26
CA GLY A 273 -7.41 -15.86 4.51
C GLY A 273 -8.56 -15.10 5.16
N VAL A 274 -8.74 -15.24 6.48
CA VAL A 274 -9.76 -14.48 7.24
C VAL A 274 -9.53 -12.98 7.10
N LEU A 275 -8.29 -12.52 7.26
CA LEU A 275 -7.96 -11.09 7.12
C LEU A 275 -8.24 -10.57 5.70
N VAL A 276 -7.92 -11.34 4.66
CA VAL A 276 -8.29 -10.98 3.28
C VAL A 276 -9.81 -10.92 3.12
N GLY A 277 -10.56 -11.86 3.70
CA GLY A 277 -12.01 -11.86 3.67
C GLY A 277 -12.63 -10.67 4.43
N LEU A 278 -12.01 -10.23 5.53
CA LEU A 278 -12.40 -8.99 6.24
C LEU A 278 -12.07 -7.75 5.40
N GLY A 279 -10.91 -7.73 4.72
CA GLY A 279 -10.57 -6.68 3.77
C GLY A 279 -11.57 -6.61 2.61
N PHE A 280 -11.95 -7.76 2.03
CA PHE A 280 -13.02 -7.87 1.03
C PHE A 280 -14.36 -7.34 1.59
N ALA A 281 -14.67 -7.61 2.85
CA ALA A 281 -15.86 -7.08 3.52
C ALA A 281 -15.80 -5.57 3.79
N VAL A 282 -14.65 -4.92 3.63
CA VAL A 282 -14.50 -3.46 3.56
C VAL A 282 -14.56 -3.01 2.10
N LYS A 283 -13.68 -3.56 1.26
CA LYS A 283 -13.54 -3.18 -0.15
C LYS A 283 -13.10 -4.38 -1.00
N VAL A 284 -13.85 -4.63 -2.08
CA VAL A 284 -13.66 -5.82 -2.93
C VAL A 284 -12.25 -5.98 -3.49
N SER A 285 -11.51 -4.88 -3.67
CA SER A 285 -10.13 -4.89 -4.20
C SER A 285 -9.15 -5.74 -3.37
N ASP A 286 -9.43 -5.99 -2.09
CA ASP A 286 -8.57 -6.79 -1.22
C ASP A 286 -8.51 -8.28 -1.62
N VAL A 287 -9.41 -8.75 -2.48
CA VAL A 287 -9.29 -10.09 -3.09
C VAL A 287 -7.96 -10.27 -3.82
N LEU A 288 -7.37 -9.18 -4.36
CA LEU A 288 -6.06 -9.20 -5.02
C LEU A 288 -4.93 -9.59 -4.06
N VAL A 289 -5.06 -9.24 -2.78
CA VAL A 289 -4.10 -9.66 -1.75
C VAL A 289 -4.15 -11.18 -1.59
N GLY A 290 -5.35 -11.75 -1.44
CA GLY A 290 -5.54 -13.21 -1.33
C GLY A 290 -5.01 -13.97 -2.53
N LEU A 291 -5.32 -13.49 -3.73
CA LEU A 291 -4.79 -14.04 -4.98
C LEU A 291 -3.26 -13.95 -5.04
N GLY A 292 -2.68 -12.82 -4.62
CA GLY A 292 -1.23 -12.65 -4.57
C GLY A 292 -0.56 -13.60 -3.58
N LEU A 293 -1.15 -13.82 -2.41
CA LEU A 293 -0.68 -14.80 -1.42
C LEU A 293 -0.74 -16.23 -1.97
N ALA A 294 -1.83 -16.60 -2.64
CA ALA A 294 -1.98 -17.91 -3.25
C ALA A 294 -0.96 -18.16 -4.37
N ILE A 295 -0.75 -17.17 -5.25
CA ILE A 295 0.26 -17.26 -6.33
C ILE A 295 1.67 -17.35 -5.73
N ALA A 296 1.97 -16.60 -4.67
CA ALA A 296 3.26 -16.69 -3.99
C ALA A 296 3.53 -18.10 -3.44
N LEU A 297 2.54 -18.71 -2.77
CA LEU A 297 2.62 -20.09 -2.32
C LEU A 297 2.88 -21.04 -3.50
N ALA A 298 2.12 -20.88 -4.60
CA ALA A 298 2.23 -21.73 -5.77
C ALA A 298 3.64 -21.62 -6.43
N ILE A 299 4.19 -20.41 -6.57
CA ILE A 299 5.53 -20.21 -7.14
C ILE A 299 6.59 -20.93 -6.30
N TRP A 300 6.51 -20.85 -4.99
CA TRP A 300 7.55 -21.38 -4.10
C TRP A 300 7.43 -22.86 -3.78
N LEU A 301 6.19 -23.38 -3.75
CA LEU A 301 5.94 -24.78 -3.38
C LEU A 301 5.56 -25.67 -4.57
N ARG A 302 5.63 -25.15 -5.80
CA ARG A 302 5.25 -25.91 -7.00
C ARG A 302 5.85 -27.33 -7.07
N PRO A 303 7.13 -27.57 -6.69
CA PRO A 303 7.68 -28.92 -6.66
C PRO A 303 7.09 -29.80 -5.55
N ALA A 304 6.51 -29.19 -4.49
CA ALA A 304 6.00 -29.87 -3.30
C ALA A 304 4.48 -29.72 -3.18
N TRP A 305 3.73 -30.14 -4.21
CA TRP A 305 2.28 -29.98 -4.30
C TRP A 305 1.51 -30.55 -3.08
N ARG A 306 2.04 -31.64 -2.46
CA ARG A 306 1.47 -32.22 -1.24
C ARG A 306 1.47 -31.26 -0.05
N ARG A 307 2.40 -30.30 -0.01
CA ARG A 307 2.44 -29.22 0.99
C ARG A 307 1.66 -27.99 0.53
N LEU A 308 1.63 -27.73 -0.77
CA LEU A 308 0.94 -26.59 -1.36
C LEU A 308 -0.58 -26.68 -1.17
N VAL A 309 -1.18 -27.82 -1.49
CA VAL A 309 -2.64 -28.00 -1.47
C VAL A 309 -3.26 -27.68 -0.09
N PRO A 310 -2.79 -28.24 1.04
CA PRO A 310 -3.38 -27.93 2.35
C PRO A 310 -3.20 -26.46 2.76
N LEU A 311 -2.13 -25.79 2.34
CA LEU A 311 -1.92 -24.36 2.64
C LEU A 311 -2.85 -23.46 1.81
N LEU A 312 -3.05 -23.79 0.52
CA LEU A 312 -4.04 -23.11 -0.31
C LEU A 312 -5.46 -23.36 0.20
N ALA A 313 -5.77 -24.60 0.61
CA ALA A 313 -7.06 -24.94 1.20
C ALA A 313 -7.30 -24.13 2.50
N ALA A 314 -6.30 -24.02 3.39
CA ALA A 314 -6.40 -23.23 4.61
C ALA A 314 -6.61 -21.73 4.32
N LEU A 315 -5.85 -21.15 3.38
CA LEU A 315 -6.01 -19.77 2.93
C LEU A 315 -7.43 -19.55 2.35
N GLY A 316 -7.86 -20.46 1.45
CA GLY A 316 -9.18 -20.41 0.82
C GLY A 316 -10.32 -20.57 1.82
N ALA A 317 -10.19 -21.49 2.79
CA ALA A 317 -11.20 -21.71 3.83
C ALA A 317 -11.35 -20.48 4.75
N GLY A 318 -10.24 -19.87 5.17
CA GLY A 318 -10.27 -18.63 5.95
C GLY A 318 -10.94 -17.48 5.18
N PHE A 319 -10.58 -17.31 3.90
CA PHE A 319 -11.23 -16.33 3.02
C PHE A 319 -12.73 -16.61 2.85
N ALA A 320 -13.09 -17.85 2.52
CA ALA A 320 -14.47 -18.25 2.29
C ALA A 320 -15.35 -18.06 3.53
N ALA A 321 -14.82 -18.32 4.73
CA ALA A 321 -15.54 -18.10 5.98
C ALA A 321 -15.89 -16.62 6.17
N ALA A 322 -14.92 -15.71 6.05
CA ALA A 322 -15.13 -14.28 6.27
C ALA A 322 -15.89 -13.62 5.10
N ALA A 323 -15.50 -13.90 3.85
CA ALA A 323 -16.17 -13.37 2.67
C ALA A 323 -17.58 -13.95 2.49
N GLY A 324 -17.77 -15.24 2.81
CA GLY A 324 -19.09 -15.90 2.81
C GLY A 324 -20.04 -15.27 3.82
N ALA A 325 -19.56 -14.97 5.05
CA ALA A 325 -20.34 -14.22 6.03
C ALA A 325 -20.70 -12.82 5.52
N ALA A 326 -19.74 -12.12 4.90
CA ALA A 326 -20.00 -10.80 4.31
C ALA A 326 -21.05 -10.88 3.18
N LEU A 327 -20.97 -11.88 2.31
CA LEU A 327 -21.95 -12.10 1.23
C LEU A 327 -23.33 -12.47 1.78
N ALA A 328 -23.40 -13.27 2.86
CA ALA A 328 -24.65 -13.61 3.52
C ALA A 328 -25.33 -12.37 4.12
N ILE A 329 -24.57 -11.45 4.72
CA ILE A 329 -25.08 -10.21 5.31
C ILE A 329 -25.49 -9.21 4.22
N GLY A 330 -24.64 -8.99 3.21
CA GLY A 330 -24.85 -7.99 2.14
C GLY A 330 -25.89 -8.41 1.10
N GLY A 331 -26.05 -9.72 0.90
CA GLY A 331 -27.01 -10.31 -0.01
C GLY A 331 -26.81 -9.93 -1.49
N SER A 332 -27.81 -10.24 -2.30
CA SER A 332 -27.79 -9.94 -3.75
C SER A 332 -27.78 -8.44 -4.05
N ALA A 333 -28.28 -7.60 -3.13
CA ALA A 333 -28.29 -6.16 -3.31
C ALA A 333 -26.86 -5.59 -3.34
N MET A 334 -25.99 -6.03 -2.42
CA MET A 334 -24.57 -5.65 -2.42
C MET A 334 -23.89 -6.08 -3.72
N LEU A 335 -24.11 -7.33 -4.16
CA LEU A 335 -23.49 -7.84 -5.40
C LEU A 335 -23.88 -7.01 -6.63
N ARG A 336 -25.14 -6.57 -6.69
CA ARG A 336 -25.60 -5.67 -7.77
C ARG A 336 -24.88 -4.32 -7.76
N GLN A 337 -24.59 -3.75 -6.58
CA GLN A 337 -23.85 -2.48 -6.49
C GLN A 337 -22.38 -2.66 -6.88
N LEU A 338 -21.72 -3.73 -6.45
CA LEU A 338 -20.36 -4.06 -6.87
C LEU A 338 -20.25 -4.26 -8.38
N SER A 339 -21.24 -4.91 -9.00
CA SER A 339 -21.29 -5.05 -10.46
C SER A 339 -21.40 -3.69 -11.15
N ARG A 340 -22.28 -2.80 -10.67
CA ARG A 340 -22.44 -1.43 -11.23
C ARG A 340 -21.17 -0.60 -11.09
N GLU A 341 -20.48 -0.68 -9.92
CA GLU A 341 -19.20 0.01 -9.73
C GLU A 341 -18.15 -0.46 -10.75
N SER A 342 -18.15 -1.76 -11.07
CA SER A 342 -17.21 -2.32 -12.04
C SER A 342 -17.40 -1.78 -13.47
N ASP A 343 -18.55 -1.20 -13.79
CA ASP A 343 -18.85 -0.60 -15.10
C ASP A 343 -18.42 0.87 -15.20
N MET A 344 -17.99 1.45 -14.07
CA MET A 344 -17.63 2.87 -14.03
C MET A 344 -16.25 3.12 -14.64
N VAL A 345 -16.15 4.26 -15.30
CA VAL A 345 -14.88 4.78 -15.82
C VAL A 345 -14.68 6.17 -15.26
N SER A 346 -13.61 6.38 -14.47
CA SER A 346 -13.38 7.69 -13.87
C SER A 346 -12.98 8.74 -14.91
N ILE A 347 -13.29 9.98 -14.59
CA ILE A 347 -13.06 11.13 -15.47
C ILE A 347 -11.58 11.26 -15.83
N GLY A 348 -10.70 11.10 -14.85
CA GLY A 348 -9.24 11.18 -15.01
C GLY A 348 -8.60 9.93 -15.61
N SER A 349 -9.38 8.92 -16.03
CA SER A 349 -8.84 7.69 -16.61
C SER A 349 -8.58 7.81 -18.11
N PRO A 350 -7.44 7.29 -18.61
CA PRO A 350 -7.20 7.19 -20.06
C PRO A 350 -8.27 6.35 -20.78
N TRP A 351 -8.89 5.39 -20.09
CA TRP A 351 -9.96 4.56 -20.61
C TRP A 351 -11.20 5.36 -21.01
N ARG A 352 -11.40 6.56 -20.45
CA ARG A 352 -12.51 7.44 -20.86
C ARG A 352 -12.38 7.86 -22.31
N ALA A 353 -11.18 8.27 -22.74
CA ALA A 353 -10.93 8.63 -24.13
C ALA A 353 -11.05 7.40 -25.05
N ILE A 354 -10.51 6.26 -24.64
CA ILE A 354 -10.63 4.99 -25.37
C ILE A 354 -12.10 4.61 -25.53
N ARG A 355 -12.90 4.69 -24.46
CA ARG A 355 -14.35 4.41 -24.50
C ARG A 355 -15.08 5.37 -25.44
N ALA A 356 -14.73 6.66 -25.44
CA ALA A 356 -15.31 7.64 -26.34
C ALA A 356 -15.05 7.29 -27.82
N VAL A 357 -13.84 6.85 -28.15
CA VAL A 357 -13.50 6.38 -29.51
C VAL A 357 -14.27 5.11 -29.87
N ILE A 358 -14.36 4.13 -28.96
CA ILE A 358 -15.11 2.89 -29.18
C ILE A 358 -16.59 3.20 -29.46
N HIS A 359 -17.17 4.18 -28.74
CA HIS A 359 -18.56 4.59 -28.94
C HIS A 359 -18.87 5.17 -30.32
N LEU A 360 -17.86 5.56 -31.13
CA LEU A 360 -18.05 5.98 -32.51
C LEU A 360 -18.46 4.80 -33.42
N VAL A 361 -18.12 3.57 -33.03
CA VAL A 361 -18.35 2.36 -33.83
C VAL A 361 -19.32 1.39 -33.14
N VAL A 362 -19.28 1.33 -31.80
CA VAL A 362 -20.04 0.37 -31.00
C VAL A 362 -20.95 1.10 -30.01
N THR A 363 -22.24 0.79 -30.03
CA THR A 363 -23.24 1.43 -29.17
C THR A 363 -23.58 0.57 -27.93
N GLY A 364 -24.20 1.20 -26.93
CA GLY A 364 -24.72 0.51 -25.75
C GLY A 364 -23.66 0.00 -24.77
N THR A 365 -23.94 -1.12 -24.12
CA THR A 365 -23.07 -1.73 -23.08
C THR A 365 -21.79 -2.35 -23.64
N ALA A 366 -21.79 -2.73 -24.93
CA ALA A 366 -20.66 -3.41 -25.56
C ALA A 366 -19.35 -2.59 -25.51
N ALA A 367 -19.43 -1.27 -25.60
CA ALA A 367 -18.24 -0.42 -25.44
C ALA A 367 -17.66 -0.51 -24.01
N THR A 368 -18.49 -0.60 -22.98
CA THR A 368 -18.06 -0.80 -21.60
C THR A 368 -17.42 -2.18 -21.41
N ASP A 369 -17.99 -3.21 -22.01
CA ASP A 369 -17.48 -4.58 -21.96
C ASP A 369 -16.12 -4.71 -22.65
N ILE A 370 -15.91 -4.02 -23.79
CA ILE A 370 -14.61 -3.95 -24.48
C ILE A 370 -13.56 -3.27 -23.58
N VAL A 371 -13.93 -2.15 -22.95
CA VAL A 371 -13.02 -1.45 -22.01
C VAL A 371 -12.65 -2.33 -20.83
N LYS A 372 -13.63 -3.02 -20.21
CA LYS A 372 -13.38 -3.95 -19.08
C LYS A 372 -12.47 -5.10 -19.49
N SER A 373 -12.74 -5.72 -20.64
CA SER A 373 -11.93 -6.81 -21.19
C SER A 373 -10.50 -6.36 -21.48
N GLY A 374 -10.34 -5.19 -22.11
CA GLY A 374 -9.04 -4.59 -22.38
C GLY A 374 -8.26 -4.25 -21.11
N ALA A 375 -8.93 -3.68 -20.11
CA ALA A 375 -8.34 -3.36 -18.81
C ALA A 375 -7.91 -4.65 -18.06
N THR A 376 -8.74 -5.68 -18.10
CA THR A 376 -8.41 -6.99 -17.50
C THR A 376 -7.21 -7.62 -18.20
N ALA A 377 -7.17 -7.63 -19.52
CA ALA A 377 -6.03 -8.13 -20.29
C ALA A 377 -4.74 -7.35 -19.95
N LEU A 378 -4.82 -6.02 -19.87
CA LEU A 378 -3.69 -5.17 -19.46
C LEU A 378 -3.25 -5.50 -18.03
N ALA A 379 -4.18 -5.68 -17.09
CA ALA A 379 -3.86 -6.06 -15.71
C ALA A 379 -3.12 -7.39 -15.64
N VAL A 380 -3.56 -8.40 -16.40
CA VAL A 380 -2.89 -9.70 -16.47
C VAL A 380 -1.47 -9.57 -17.06
N VAL A 381 -1.32 -8.82 -18.16
CA VAL A 381 0.00 -8.58 -18.77
C VAL A 381 0.93 -7.88 -17.78
N LEU A 382 0.47 -6.82 -17.12
CA LEU A 382 1.26 -6.10 -16.12
C LEU A 382 1.62 -6.99 -14.93
N ALA A 383 0.67 -7.79 -14.41
CA ALA A 383 0.92 -8.73 -13.33
C ALA A 383 2.02 -9.74 -13.68
N VAL A 384 1.96 -10.33 -14.88
CA VAL A 384 2.99 -11.27 -15.37
C VAL A 384 4.35 -10.58 -15.52
N LEU A 385 4.38 -9.36 -16.06
CA LEU A 385 5.62 -8.60 -16.21
C LEU A 385 6.23 -8.25 -14.86
N LEU A 386 5.42 -7.77 -13.90
CA LEU A 386 5.84 -7.41 -12.56
C LEU A 386 6.32 -8.64 -11.76
N ILE A 387 5.58 -9.75 -11.78
CA ILE A 387 5.98 -11.00 -11.12
C ILE A 387 7.32 -11.51 -11.66
N ARG A 388 7.55 -11.36 -12.98
CA ARG A 388 8.82 -11.74 -13.60
C ARG A 388 9.94 -10.74 -13.37
N GLY A 389 9.63 -9.46 -13.19
CA GLY A 389 10.62 -8.37 -13.10
C GLY A 389 11.03 -8.01 -11.67
N LEU A 390 10.13 -8.19 -10.69
CA LEU A 390 10.42 -7.80 -9.31
C LEU A 390 11.45 -8.74 -8.65
N PRO A 391 12.34 -8.19 -7.81
CA PRO A 391 13.33 -8.97 -7.09
C PRO A 391 12.68 -9.89 -6.04
N GLY A 392 13.32 -11.01 -5.76
CA GLY A 392 12.94 -11.97 -4.73
C GLY A 392 11.75 -12.87 -5.09
N VAL A 393 11.07 -12.68 -6.23
CA VAL A 393 9.88 -13.48 -6.61
C VAL A 393 10.26 -14.86 -7.13
N LEU A 394 11.22 -14.94 -8.05
CA LEU A 394 11.61 -16.21 -8.66
C LEU A 394 12.81 -16.84 -7.94
N PRO A 395 12.73 -18.13 -7.52
CA PRO A 395 13.85 -18.82 -6.88
C PRO A 395 15.08 -18.87 -7.79
N GLY A 396 16.25 -18.52 -7.24
CA GLY A 396 17.54 -18.68 -7.92
C GLY A 396 17.96 -17.56 -8.87
N ARG A 397 17.11 -16.55 -9.12
CA ARG A 397 17.41 -15.44 -10.05
C ARG A 397 18.42 -14.42 -9.48
N ASP A 398 18.50 -14.34 -8.17
CA ASP A 398 19.36 -13.39 -7.45
C ASP A 398 20.70 -14.01 -6.98
N ARG A 399 21.04 -15.23 -7.46
CA ARG A 399 22.32 -15.85 -7.18
C ARG A 399 23.35 -15.40 -8.20
N ASP A 400 24.36 -14.69 -7.73
CA ASP A 400 25.57 -14.38 -8.50
C ASP A 400 26.32 -15.70 -8.77
N PRO A 401 26.62 -16.09 -10.01
CA PRO A 401 27.29 -17.35 -10.33
C PRO A 401 28.72 -17.47 -9.78
N GLY A 402 29.29 -16.38 -9.28
CA GLY A 402 30.69 -16.32 -8.81
C GLY A 402 30.88 -15.78 -7.38
N GLY A 403 29.80 -15.37 -6.72
CA GLY A 403 29.86 -14.79 -5.39
C GLY A 403 29.42 -15.79 -4.34
N GLY A 404 30.30 -16.11 -3.39
CA GLY A 404 29.89 -16.79 -2.15
C GLY A 404 28.69 -16.07 -1.55
N ALA A 405 27.71 -16.84 -1.05
CA ALA A 405 26.47 -16.34 -0.48
C ALA A 405 26.75 -15.22 0.55
N GLY A 406 26.75 -13.97 0.12
CA GLY A 406 26.78 -12.83 1.01
C GLY A 406 25.57 -12.89 1.93
N PRO A 407 25.68 -12.55 3.21
CA PRO A 407 24.63 -12.76 4.23
C PRO A 407 23.33 -11.99 3.98
N GLY A 408 23.27 -11.13 2.94
CA GLY A 408 22.14 -10.22 2.72
C GLY A 408 20.97 -10.77 1.92
N ILE A 409 21.15 -11.74 1.01
CA ILE A 409 20.10 -12.14 0.04
C ILE A 409 19.58 -13.56 0.27
N ALA A 410 20.44 -14.47 0.77
CA ALA A 410 20.02 -15.81 1.16
C ALA A 410 18.97 -15.81 2.30
N GLY A 411 18.84 -14.71 3.05
CA GLY A 411 17.89 -14.52 4.13
C GLY A 411 16.55 -13.87 3.75
N ALA A 412 16.42 -13.26 2.55
CA ALA A 412 15.20 -12.56 2.13
C ALA A 412 14.07 -13.48 1.62
N GLY A 413 14.32 -14.77 1.51
CA GLY A 413 13.46 -15.86 1.09
C GLY A 413 11.96 -15.60 0.91
N TYR A 414 11.20 -16.47 1.49
CA TYR A 414 9.74 -16.57 1.41
C TYR A 414 8.94 -15.28 1.66
N PRO A 415 9.22 -14.47 2.75
CA PRO A 415 8.41 -13.28 3.06
C PRO A 415 8.49 -12.19 2.01
N ALA A 416 9.69 -11.95 1.49
CA ALA A 416 9.92 -10.90 0.49
C ALA A 416 9.26 -11.24 -0.84
N ALA A 417 9.32 -12.51 -1.26
CA ALA A 417 8.66 -12.98 -2.47
C ALA A 417 7.15 -12.82 -2.39
N GLY A 418 6.56 -13.20 -1.25
CA GLY A 418 5.13 -13.08 -1.05
C GLY A 418 4.62 -11.65 -1.14
N ALA A 419 5.28 -10.72 -0.46
CA ALA A 419 4.93 -9.30 -0.53
C ALA A 419 5.13 -8.73 -1.94
N SER A 420 6.18 -9.16 -2.66
CA SER A 420 6.41 -8.72 -4.04
C SER A 420 5.33 -9.19 -5.01
N VAL A 421 4.80 -10.41 -4.84
CA VAL A 421 3.70 -10.93 -5.68
C VAL A 421 2.40 -10.19 -5.38
N VAL A 422 2.06 -9.99 -4.09
CA VAL A 422 0.88 -9.20 -3.70
C VAL A 422 0.96 -7.78 -4.26
N PHE A 423 2.12 -7.13 -4.08
CA PHE A 423 2.37 -5.80 -4.64
C PHE A 423 2.24 -5.76 -6.16
N ALA A 424 2.74 -6.79 -6.87
CA ALA A 424 2.63 -6.89 -8.33
C ALA A 424 1.17 -6.91 -8.80
N LEU A 425 0.30 -7.68 -8.14
CA LEU A 425 -1.12 -7.75 -8.51
C LEU A 425 -1.85 -6.45 -8.22
N VAL A 426 -1.63 -5.86 -7.04
CA VAL A 426 -2.24 -4.57 -6.67
C VAL A 426 -1.79 -3.46 -7.63
N LEU A 427 -0.48 -3.40 -7.93
CA LEU A 427 0.05 -2.40 -8.86
C LEU A 427 -0.48 -2.60 -10.28
N ALA A 428 -0.53 -3.84 -10.77
CA ALA A 428 -1.07 -4.17 -12.09
C ALA A 428 -2.53 -3.73 -12.22
N TRP A 429 -3.34 -4.00 -11.19
CA TRP A 429 -4.72 -3.54 -11.14
C TRP A 429 -4.82 -2.02 -11.15
N LEU A 430 -4.08 -1.31 -10.30
CA LEU A 430 -4.10 0.16 -10.23
C LEU A 430 -3.75 0.82 -11.56
N PHE A 431 -2.77 0.28 -12.29
CA PHE A 431 -2.32 0.87 -13.56
C PHE A 431 -3.19 0.47 -14.76
N ALA A 432 -3.99 -0.58 -14.63
CA ALA A 432 -4.85 -1.07 -15.71
C ALA A 432 -6.32 -0.69 -15.56
N TRP A 433 -6.84 -0.53 -14.32
CA TRP A 433 -8.27 -0.44 -14.08
C TRP A 433 -8.87 0.89 -14.56
N PRO A 434 -10.11 0.86 -15.15
CA PRO A 434 -10.74 2.07 -15.68
C PRO A 434 -11.21 3.07 -14.63
N TYR A 435 -11.60 2.58 -13.44
CA TYR A 435 -12.06 3.43 -12.36
C TYR A 435 -10.93 3.63 -11.35
N VAL A 436 -10.38 4.84 -11.32
CA VAL A 436 -9.20 5.20 -10.53
C VAL A 436 -9.46 6.47 -9.73
N LEU A 437 -9.13 6.43 -8.44
CA LEU A 437 -9.24 7.52 -7.49
C LEU A 437 -7.91 7.68 -6.74
N PRO A 438 -7.57 8.89 -6.25
CA PRO A 438 -6.26 9.14 -5.63
C PRO A 438 -5.95 8.24 -4.42
N TRP A 439 -6.94 7.93 -3.61
CA TRP A 439 -6.81 7.13 -2.39
C TRP A 439 -6.70 5.63 -2.64
N TYR A 440 -7.01 5.14 -3.85
CA TYR A 440 -6.83 3.72 -4.22
C TYR A 440 -5.36 3.29 -4.18
N ASP A 441 -4.43 4.23 -4.32
CA ASP A 441 -3.00 3.95 -4.28
C ASP A 441 -2.50 3.58 -2.87
N ALA A 442 -3.32 3.73 -1.81
CA ALA A 442 -2.94 3.49 -0.42
C ALA A 442 -2.33 2.10 -0.19
N LEU A 443 -2.98 1.03 -0.67
CA LEU A 443 -2.49 -0.34 -0.51
C LEU A 443 -1.14 -0.56 -1.22
N ALA A 444 -0.94 0.02 -2.41
CA ALA A 444 0.33 -0.07 -3.11
C ALA A 444 1.46 0.64 -2.34
N TRP A 445 1.19 1.83 -1.78
CA TRP A 445 2.14 2.55 -0.93
C TRP A 445 2.48 1.80 0.36
N ALA A 446 1.51 1.10 0.96
CA ALA A 446 1.74 0.27 2.14
C ALA A 446 2.59 -0.97 1.84
N LEU A 447 2.43 -1.57 0.65
CA LEU A 447 3.16 -2.77 0.25
C LEU A 447 4.56 -2.48 -0.33
N LEU A 448 4.77 -1.32 -0.96
CA LEU A 448 6.04 -0.94 -1.59
C LEU A 448 7.27 -1.04 -0.65
N PRO A 449 7.21 -0.66 0.64
CA PRO A 449 8.33 -0.86 1.56
C PRO A 449 8.71 -2.32 1.78
N LEU A 450 7.75 -3.24 1.61
CA LEU A 450 7.96 -4.67 1.81
C LEU A 450 8.72 -5.32 0.64
N VAL A 451 8.70 -4.72 -0.53
CA VAL A 451 9.43 -5.20 -1.71
C VAL A 451 10.94 -5.02 -1.48
N PRO A 452 11.75 -6.09 -1.60
CA PRO A 452 13.19 -5.99 -1.39
C PRO A 452 13.86 -5.10 -2.42
N LEU A 453 14.87 -4.36 -1.99
CA LEU A 453 15.78 -3.67 -2.90
C LEU A 453 16.84 -4.69 -3.33
N ALA A 454 16.98 -4.92 -4.62
CA ALA A 454 18.05 -5.78 -5.13
C ALA A 454 19.42 -5.10 -4.95
N PRO A 455 20.52 -5.87 -4.73
CA PRO A 455 21.86 -5.30 -4.70
C PRO A 455 22.21 -4.70 -6.07
N ALA A 456 23.02 -3.67 -6.05
CA ALA A 456 23.61 -2.84 -7.11
C ALA A 456 23.08 -2.91 -8.56
N ALA A 457 22.81 -4.09 -9.11
CA ALA A 457 22.37 -4.26 -10.51
C ALA A 457 20.84 -4.19 -10.72
N GLY A 458 20.04 -4.32 -9.66
CA GLY A 458 18.56 -4.39 -9.74
C GLY A 458 17.81 -3.29 -8.97
N THR A 459 18.51 -2.34 -8.32
CA THR A 459 17.88 -1.26 -7.54
C THR A 459 17.01 -0.33 -8.38
N GLY A 460 17.32 -0.21 -9.67
CA GLY A 460 16.60 0.69 -10.57
C GLY A 460 15.13 0.34 -10.79
N VAL A 461 14.75 -0.94 -10.72
CA VAL A 461 13.36 -1.38 -10.98
C VAL A 461 12.39 -0.92 -9.89
N VAL A 462 12.66 -1.27 -8.63
CA VAL A 462 11.78 -0.93 -7.49
C VAL A 462 11.71 0.58 -7.30
N GLU A 463 12.80 1.26 -7.57
CA GLU A 463 12.86 2.71 -7.54
C GLU A 463 12.10 3.34 -8.70
N GLY A 464 12.28 2.83 -9.92
CA GLY A 464 11.50 3.27 -11.07
C GLY A 464 10.00 3.14 -10.81
N ILE A 465 9.57 2.02 -10.19
CA ILE A 465 8.18 1.84 -9.75
C ILE A 465 7.78 2.89 -8.70
N CYS A 466 8.65 3.19 -7.73
CA CYS A 466 8.39 4.22 -6.73
C CYS A 466 8.13 5.59 -7.39
N TRP A 467 8.94 5.98 -8.39
CA TRP A 467 8.76 7.22 -9.14
C TRP A 467 7.46 7.23 -9.97
N LEU A 468 7.13 6.10 -10.60
CA LEU A 468 5.89 5.98 -11.38
C LEU A 468 4.65 6.05 -10.47
N LEU A 469 4.69 5.40 -9.32
CA LEU A 469 3.60 5.46 -8.33
C LEU A 469 3.47 6.88 -7.76
N LEU A 470 4.58 7.57 -7.47
CA LEU A 470 4.58 8.95 -7.03
C LEU A 470 3.98 9.89 -8.07
N ALA A 471 4.41 9.78 -9.33
CA ALA A 471 3.87 10.58 -10.43
C ALA A 471 2.38 10.33 -10.64
N ARG A 472 1.93 9.07 -10.55
CA ARG A 472 0.54 8.68 -10.61
C ARG A 472 -0.29 9.30 -9.46
N THR A 473 0.14 9.10 -8.21
CA THR A 473 -0.58 9.61 -7.03
C THR A 473 -0.66 11.14 -7.05
N ALA A 474 0.44 11.82 -7.42
CA ALA A 474 0.47 13.26 -7.58
C ALA A 474 -0.50 13.74 -8.67
N ALA A 475 -0.47 13.11 -9.86
CA ALA A 475 -1.36 13.47 -10.96
C ALA A 475 -2.85 13.31 -10.59
N LEU A 476 -3.18 12.23 -9.89
CA LEU A 476 -4.54 12.02 -9.38
C LEU A 476 -4.91 13.07 -8.33
N GLY A 477 -4.01 13.41 -7.41
CA GLY A 477 -4.22 14.48 -6.42
C GLY A 477 -4.47 15.84 -7.07
N PHE A 478 -3.63 16.24 -8.04
CA PHE A 478 -3.85 17.49 -8.80
C PHE A 478 -5.13 17.46 -9.62
N GLY A 479 -5.55 16.29 -10.14
CA GLY A 479 -6.83 16.12 -10.84
C GLY A 479 -8.06 16.36 -9.96
N TYR A 480 -7.87 16.41 -8.64
CA TYR A 480 -8.92 16.74 -7.66
C TYR A 480 -8.86 18.21 -7.18
N LEU A 481 -8.31 19.10 -7.98
CA LEU A 481 -8.33 20.55 -7.75
C LEU A 481 -9.35 21.22 -8.68
N PRO A 482 -10.38 21.87 -8.14
CA PRO A 482 -10.90 21.78 -6.77
C PRO A 482 -11.63 20.45 -6.50
N ALA A 483 -11.73 20.05 -5.23
CA ALA A 483 -12.28 18.75 -4.84
C ALA A 483 -13.80 18.65 -5.01
N ARG A 484 -14.52 19.72 -4.74
CA ARG A 484 -16.00 19.75 -4.90
C ARG A 484 -16.38 19.78 -6.36
N GLN A 485 -17.18 18.81 -6.78
CA GLN A 485 -17.57 18.62 -8.18
C GLN A 485 -18.92 19.22 -8.53
N THR A 486 -19.79 19.44 -7.55
CA THR A 486 -21.18 19.84 -7.72
C THR A 486 -21.47 21.15 -7.01
N ASP A 487 -22.32 21.98 -7.62
CA ASP A 487 -23.15 23.04 -7.07
C ASP A 487 -22.51 24.32 -6.53
N ALA A 488 -21.26 24.34 -6.14
CA ALA A 488 -20.59 25.62 -5.93
C ALA A 488 -20.11 26.14 -7.29
N ALA A 489 -20.77 27.16 -7.81
CA ALA A 489 -20.28 27.88 -8.98
C ALA A 489 -18.83 28.30 -8.73
N LEU A 490 -17.90 27.63 -9.40
CA LEU A 490 -16.50 28.00 -9.33
C LEU A 490 -16.35 29.41 -9.92
N PRO A 491 -15.54 30.28 -9.30
CA PRO A 491 -15.21 31.55 -9.93
C PRO A 491 -14.70 31.33 -11.36
N PRO A 492 -15.01 32.20 -12.31
CA PRO A 492 -14.61 32.03 -13.72
C PRO A 492 -13.13 31.72 -13.92
N GLY A 493 -12.26 32.30 -13.09
CA GLY A 493 -10.82 32.05 -13.12
C GLY A 493 -10.37 30.67 -12.65
N LEU A 494 -11.23 29.83 -12.05
CA LEU A 494 -10.94 28.46 -11.61
C LEU A 494 -11.70 27.39 -12.42
N SER A 495 -12.67 27.79 -13.24
CA SER A 495 -13.51 26.86 -14.01
C SER A 495 -12.72 26.00 -15.01
N TRP A 496 -11.55 26.49 -15.45
CA TRP A 496 -10.68 25.78 -16.40
C TRP A 496 -9.88 24.63 -15.74
N LEU A 497 -9.71 24.62 -14.40
CA LEU A 497 -8.86 23.65 -13.71
C LEU A 497 -9.33 22.21 -13.93
N GLN A 498 -10.61 21.93 -13.68
CA GLN A 498 -11.13 20.56 -13.87
C GLN A 498 -11.01 20.07 -15.32
N PRO A 499 -11.45 20.83 -16.36
CA PRO A 499 -11.25 20.41 -17.74
C PRO A 499 -9.78 20.15 -18.08
N VAL A 500 -8.87 21.02 -17.68
CA VAL A 500 -7.45 20.87 -18.02
C VAL A 500 -6.79 19.79 -17.19
N LEU A 501 -6.91 19.84 -15.86
CA LEU A 501 -6.18 18.89 -15.00
C LEU A 501 -6.81 17.50 -15.04
N ARG A 502 -8.12 17.40 -14.79
CA ARG A 502 -8.79 16.12 -14.61
C ARG A 502 -9.11 15.42 -15.93
N HIS A 503 -9.52 16.16 -16.97
CA HIS A 503 -9.88 15.58 -18.26
C HIS A 503 -8.71 15.52 -19.26
N GLY A 504 -7.68 16.38 -19.08
CA GLY A 504 -6.53 16.50 -19.98
C GLY A 504 -5.25 15.92 -19.39
N VAL A 505 -4.68 16.59 -18.39
CA VAL A 505 -3.33 16.28 -17.87
C VAL A 505 -3.28 14.93 -17.16
N THR A 506 -4.22 14.66 -16.27
CA THR A 506 -4.24 13.41 -15.48
C THR A 506 -4.29 12.16 -16.36
N PRO A 507 -5.21 12.01 -17.34
CA PRO A 507 -5.23 10.85 -18.23
C PRO A 507 -3.92 10.63 -18.99
N VAL A 508 -3.27 11.72 -19.46
CA VAL A 508 -2.00 11.64 -20.19
C VAL A 508 -0.88 11.13 -19.27
N ILE A 509 -0.78 11.64 -18.04
CA ILE A 509 0.22 11.17 -17.07
C ILE A 509 -0.05 9.71 -16.69
N LEU A 510 -1.30 9.32 -16.46
CA LEU A 510 -1.65 7.93 -16.14
C LEU A 510 -1.31 6.97 -17.28
N ALA A 511 -1.61 7.34 -18.52
CA ALA A 511 -1.22 6.56 -19.69
C ALA A 511 0.32 6.48 -19.82
N GLY A 512 1.02 7.62 -19.69
CA GLY A 512 2.47 7.69 -19.74
C GLY A 512 3.14 6.85 -18.66
N THR A 513 2.67 6.91 -17.42
CA THR A 513 3.21 6.09 -16.32
C THR A 513 2.97 4.60 -16.55
N THR A 514 1.83 4.21 -17.13
CA THR A 514 1.54 2.81 -17.50
C THR A 514 2.48 2.32 -18.59
N VAL A 515 2.69 3.11 -19.65
CA VAL A 515 3.65 2.78 -20.72
C VAL A 515 5.07 2.67 -20.15
N MET A 516 5.48 3.64 -19.32
CA MET A 516 6.81 3.61 -18.69
C MET A 516 6.99 2.40 -17.77
N LEU A 517 5.94 1.96 -17.06
CA LEU A 517 5.99 0.73 -16.28
C LEU A 517 6.25 -0.50 -17.16
N VAL A 518 5.56 -0.61 -18.31
CA VAL A 518 5.80 -1.68 -19.27
C VAL A 518 7.25 -1.63 -19.78
N VAL A 519 7.73 -0.46 -20.21
CA VAL A 519 9.10 -0.27 -20.69
C VAL A 519 10.13 -0.65 -19.63
N LEU A 520 9.92 -0.21 -18.38
CA LEU A 520 10.77 -0.54 -17.24
C LEU A 520 10.84 -2.07 -17.04
N MET A 521 9.71 -2.75 -17.06
CA MET A 521 9.64 -4.20 -16.85
C MET A 521 10.23 -4.99 -18.02
N VAL A 522 10.07 -4.53 -19.25
CA VAL A 522 10.66 -5.19 -20.44
C VAL A 522 12.18 -5.03 -20.47
N ARG A 523 12.69 -3.82 -20.15
CA ARG A 523 14.15 -3.53 -20.15
C ARG A 523 14.88 -4.20 -18.98
N SER A 524 14.21 -4.45 -17.86
CA SER A 524 14.81 -5.12 -16.68
C SER A 524 14.96 -6.63 -16.85
N ARG A 525 14.54 -7.22 -17.98
CA ARG A 525 14.80 -8.64 -18.27
C ARG A 525 16.31 -8.86 -18.42
N PRO A 526 16.91 -9.81 -17.68
CA PRO A 526 18.31 -10.15 -17.92
C PRO A 526 18.43 -10.62 -19.37
N ARG A 527 19.29 -9.98 -20.14
CA ARG A 527 19.72 -10.51 -21.43
C ARG A 527 20.27 -11.92 -21.13
N ARG A 528 19.68 -12.97 -21.71
CA ARG A 528 20.34 -14.27 -21.80
C ARG A 528 21.71 -13.98 -22.44
N ARG A 529 22.79 -14.05 -21.65
CA ARG A 529 24.11 -14.16 -22.27
C ARG A 529 24.02 -15.42 -23.12
N SER A 530 23.98 -15.26 -24.42
CA SER A 530 24.32 -16.34 -25.35
C SER A 530 25.71 -16.79 -24.90
N ALA A 531 25.80 -18.01 -24.39
CA ALA A 531 27.11 -18.64 -24.17
C ALA A 531 27.82 -18.54 -25.50
N THR A 532 28.89 -17.75 -25.56
CA THR A 532 29.70 -17.68 -26.75
C THR A 532 30.34 -19.05 -26.92
N PRO A 533 30.49 -19.57 -28.16
CA PRO A 533 31.12 -20.88 -28.39
C PRO A 533 32.54 -21.00 -27.81
N LYS A 534 33.16 -19.88 -27.38
CA LYS A 534 34.46 -19.88 -26.68
C LYS A 534 34.42 -20.42 -25.26
N ASP A 535 33.25 -20.35 -24.56
CA ASP A 535 33.14 -20.87 -23.19
C ASP A 535 32.92 -22.39 -23.19
N ALA A 536 32.47 -22.97 -24.30
CA ALA A 536 32.34 -24.44 -24.45
C ALA A 536 33.69 -25.10 -24.77
N ALA A 537 34.65 -24.36 -25.41
CA ALA A 537 35.96 -24.90 -25.78
C ALA A 537 36.97 -24.91 -24.59
N ALA A 538 36.69 -24.15 -23.51
CA ALA A 538 37.59 -24.10 -22.35
C ALA A 538 37.37 -25.26 -21.36
N TRP A 539 36.33 -26.09 -21.54
CA TRP A 539 36.01 -27.22 -20.65
C TRP A 539 36.60 -28.55 -21.10
N ASP A 540 37.14 -28.62 -22.33
CA ASP A 540 37.57 -29.91 -22.93
C ASP A 540 39.09 -30.13 -22.93
N SER A 541 39.87 -29.25 -22.31
CA SER A 541 41.36 -29.38 -22.37
C SER A 541 42.08 -29.54 -21.00
N SER A 542 41.37 -29.71 -19.88
CA SER A 542 42.01 -29.77 -18.56
C SER A 542 41.77 -31.06 -17.71
N THR A 543 41.16 -32.10 -18.31
CA THR A 543 40.97 -33.37 -17.62
C THR A 543 41.33 -34.54 -18.50
N MET A 544 42.65 -34.85 -18.59
CA MET A 544 43.18 -36.20 -18.74
C MET A 544 44.72 -36.14 -18.76
N LYS A 545 45.35 -36.23 -17.62
CA LYS A 545 46.67 -36.85 -17.47
C LYS A 545 46.57 -37.84 -16.29
N PRO A 546 46.86 -39.15 -16.53
CA PRO A 546 46.91 -40.13 -15.45
C PRO A 546 48.23 -39.90 -14.67
N GLN A 547 48.10 -39.65 -13.37
CA GLN A 547 49.26 -39.71 -12.47
C GLN A 547 49.55 -41.16 -12.11
N ALA A 548 50.77 -41.59 -12.42
CA ALA A 548 51.38 -42.87 -11.99
C ALA A 548 51.64 -42.89 -10.47
N PRO A 549 51.61 -44.03 -9.82
CA PRO A 549 51.76 -44.16 -8.38
C PRO A 549 53.22 -43.97 -7.95
N GLY A 550 53.51 -42.88 -7.23
CA GLY A 550 54.81 -42.61 -6.60
C GLY A 550 54.90 -43.16 -5.18
N ARG A 551 55.99 -43.88 -4.96
CA ARG A 551 56.44 -44.57 -3.74
C ARG A 551 56.53 -43.63 -2.53
N THR A 552 56.10 -44.14 -1.38
CA THR A 552 56.34 -43.58 -0.05
C THR A 552 57.77 -43.77 0.39
N PRO A 553 58.44 -42.80 1.04
CA PRO A 553 59.54 -43.05 1.92
C PRO A 553 59.09 -43.08 3.39
N ARG A 554 59.42 -44.19 4.05
CA ARG A 554 59.40 -44.33 5.51
C ARG A 554 60.58 -43.54 6.09
N GLY A 555 60.37 -42.79 7.18
CA GLY A 555 61.36 -42.22 8.06
C GLY A 555 60.86 -42.21 9.53
N PRO A 556 61.69 -42.22 10.55
CA PRO A 556 61.44 -43.02 11.72
C PRO A 556 60.77 -42.30 12.90
N VAL A 557 60.12 -43.13 13.68
CA VAL A 557 59.46 -42.84 14.95
C VAL A 557 60.50 -42.43 16.03
N GLY A 558 60.21 -41.31 16.71
CA GLY A 558 60.83 -40.93 17.96
C GLY A 558 59.78 -40.47 18.96
N PRO A 559 59.85 -40.90 20.22
CA PRO A 559 58.80 -40.70 21.20
C PRO A 559 58.98 -39.39 21.97
N GLN A 560 57.88 -38.62 22.11
CA GLN A 560 57.83 -37.55 23.11
C GLN A 560 56.66 -37.71 24.06
N ARG A 561 57.06 -37.64 25.33
CA ARG A 561 56.36 -37.88 26.59
C ARG A 561 55.21 -36.87 26.83
N CYS A 562 54.21 -37.38 27.52
CA CYS A 562 53.31 -36.58 28.37
C CYS A 562 54.05 -36.20 29.69
N PRO A 563 53.74 -35.06 30.27
CA PRO A 563 53.46 -34.96 31.68
C PRO A 563 52.15 -34.22 31.89
N GLY A 564 51.39 -34.42 32.89
CA GLY A 564 51.38 -34.98 34.19
C GLY A 564 50.10 -34.49 34.83
N ALA A 565 49.34 -35.39 35.37
CA ALA A 565 48.19 -35.09 36.20
C ALA A 565 48.64 -34.59 37.54
N GLU A 566 47.94 -33.65 38.14
CA GLU A 566 47.90 -33.48 39.59
C GLU A 566 46.49 -33.19 40.06
N ASP A 567 46.04 -34.06 40.88
CA ASP A 567 44.96 -34.14 41.85
C ASP A 567 44.84 -32.87 42.70
N THR A 568 43.65 -32.49 43.14
CA THR A 568 42.96 -32.95 44.35
C THR A 568 41.81 -31.95 44.72
N PRO A 569 41.07 -32.21 45.78
CA PRO A 569 39.65 -32.49 45.66
C PRO A 569 38.73 -31.45 46.43
N PRO A 570 37.50 -31.82 46.81
CA PRO A 570 36.40 -30.89 46.94
C PRO A 570 36.17 -30.41 48.37
N GLU A 571 35.51 -29.29 48.52
CA GLU A 571 34.82 -28.96 49.75
C GLU A 571 33.38 -28.53 49.52
N ALA A 572 32.57 -29.11 50.37
CA ALA A 572 31.11 -29.05 50.45
C ALA A 572 30.64 -27.86 51.28
N SER A 573 29.30 -27.76 51.40
CA SER A 573 28.54 -26.98 52.38
C SER A 573 28.16 -25.57 51.87
N GLU A 574 27.00 -25.05 51.90
CA GLU A 574 25.77 -25.30 52.68
C GLU A 574 24.61 -24.49 52.06
N ALA A 575 23.42 -25.01 52.03
CA ALA A 575 22.21 -24.20 51.99
C ALA A 575 21.87 -23.72 53.43
N PRO A 576 21.13 -22.64 53.62
CA PRO A 576 19.70 -22.79 53.86
C PRO A 576 18.76 -21.67 53.33
N ALA A 577 17.63 -22.05 52.85
CA ALA A 577 16.25 -21.89 53.32
C ALA A 577 15.73 -20.51 53.78
N ARG A 578 14.58 -20.17 53.17
CA ARG A 578 13.36 -19.51 53.74
C ARG A 578 13.28 -17.99 53.88
N GLY A 579 12.12 -17.54 53.43
CA GLY A 579 11.40 -16.34 53.85
C GLY A 579 10.63 -15.68 52.68
N ALA A 580 9.47 -15.99 52.36
CA ALA A 580 8.10 -15.62 52.75
C ALA A 580 7.92 -14.12 53.04
N GLY A 581 7.01 -13.50 52.29
CA GLY A 581 6.31 -12.37 52.83
C GLY A 581 6.08 -11.18 51.93
N ARG A 582 4.88 -11.12 51.41
CA ARG A 582 3.92 -10.09 50.98
C ARG A 582 3.97 -9.65 49.53
#